data_3a956230e8b3e2345ba42c782eb3309b
#
_entry.id   3a956230e8b3e2345ba42c782eb3309b
#
_cell.length_a   1.000
_cell.length_b   1.000
_cell.length_c   1.000
_cell.angle_alpha   90.00
_cell.angle_beta   90.00
_cell.angle_gamma   90.00
#
_symmetry.space_group_name_H-M   'P 1'
#
loop_
_entity.id
_entity.type
_entity.pdbx_description
1 polymer ?
#
loop_
_entity_poly.entity_id
_entity_poly.type
_entity_poly.pdbx_seq_one_letter_code
_entity_poly.pdbx_strand_id
1 'polypeptide(L)'
;MTAPSAARYAARPGAYDASAGTRLPRARPQPRWTFAPAPDAGAIAELRAALQLPEPVCRLLAARGHASVDASKRFLRPRLDQLHAPTRLGGVEVAADRLARAVRAGETVLVHGDYDVDGMTSTALMTRVLRAFGGRVVPFIPHRLTDGYDLTDAGVRAAREAGARVVLTCDCGTSAHGPVAALCAAGVDVIVSDHHLPAHGRGAPECLAVLNPNAPGSDYPEGDRGLCAAGVAFKLALAVAAALGESDGVVWRQLDLVALATVADLAPLRGENRVLARYGLKLMAESPNAGVRALTRSAGLDGKALTAGRVGFILAPRLNAVGRLGHGLTGVELLTTDDEHRALELARDLEELNRRRQDVDRATLAQARRMVDAIDLDQTYGLVLGAEGWHAGVIGIVASRVVEDTGRPAVLVAVEDGVGKGSGRSIPAFDLHDALSACDARGLFQRFGGHKAAAGVTLDAAKLPAFAEAFNAVARARLTEADLVPELRVDLEVDIEGVTDAFEATLRHLEPHGLGNAAPVFAARRARLAGPVRRIGGDGLRFAVRAGGGYVGAVAWGLADRLAWMRDGAEVDLAFRVERDSYRGADALQLRVADAVPAGTAPAGPR
;
A
#
# COMPACT_ATOMS: atom_id res chain seq x y z
N MET A 1 -21.04 -4.30 46.73
CA MET A 1 -21.73 -4.44 45.45
C MET A 1 -20.66 -4.72 44.41
N THR A 2 -20.54 -6.00 44.06
CA THR A 2 -19.47 -6.55 43.19
C THR A 2 -19.80 -6.21 41.73
N ALA A 3 -18.82 -5.60 41.05
CA ALA A 3 -18.89 -5.33 39.61
C ALA A 3 -19.07 -6.64 38.80
N PRO A 4 -19.86 -6.66 37.73
CA PRO A 4 -19.98 -7.85 36.89
C PRO A 4 -18.70 -8.04 36.08
N SER A 5 -18.10 -9.19 36.27
CA SER A 5 -16.90 -9.70 35.62
C SER A 5 -16.95 -9.59 34.09
N ALA A 6 -15.91 -8.97 33.49
CA ALA A 6 -15.61 -8.88 32.06
C ALA A 6 -15.37 -10.24 31.34
N ALA A 7 -15.67 -11.36 32.00
CA ALA A 7 -15.33 -12.73 31.59
C ALA A 7 -16.31 -13.39 30.60
N ARG A 8 -17.22 -12.66 29.92
CA ARG A 8 -18.23 -13.27 29.04
C ARG A 8 -17.97 -13.18 27.54
N TYR A 9 -16.83 -12.61 27.13
CA TYR A 9 -16.45 -12.51 25.70
C TYR A 9 -15.13 -13.20 25.32
N ALA A 10 -14.43 -13.77 26.27
CA ALA A 10 -13.62 -14.93 25.98
C ALA A 10 -14.61 -16.09 25.79
N ALA A 11 -14.70 -16.67 24.59
CA ALA A 11 -15.30 -17.98 24.45
C ALA A 11 -14.75 -18.82 25.60
N ARG A 12 -15.63 -19.39 26.46
CA ARG A 12 -15.21 -20.26 27.55
C ARG A 12 -14.17 -21.20 26.97
N PRO A 13 -12.96 -21.31 27.51
CA PRO A 13 -12.05 -22.36 27.12
C PRO A 13 -12.79 -23.67 27.52
N GLY A 14 -13.43 -24.30 26.52
CA GLY A 14 -13.73 -25.70 26.64
C GLY A 14 -12.43 -26.36 26.99
N ALA A 15 -12.41 -27.18 28.02
CA ALA A 15 -11.24 -27.92 28.51
C ALA A 15 -10.50 -28.46 27.28
N TYR A 16 -9.30 -27.93 27.06
CA TYR A 16 -8.47 -28.29 25.93
C TYR A 16 -7.95 -29.69 26.22
N ASP A 17 -8.55 -30.68 25.58
CA ASP A 17 -8.00 -32.02 25.53
C ASP A 17 -6.74 -31.96 24.66
N ALA A 18 -5.58 -32.06 25.26
CA ALA A 18 -4.27 -32.06 24.62
C ALA A 18 -4.07 -33.22 23.63
N SER A 19 -5.04 -34.12 23.50
CA SER A 19 -5.06 -35.25 22.56
C SER A 19 -5.79 -34.94 21.23
N ALA A 20 -6.46 -33.80 21.11
CA ALA A 20 -7.06 -33.39 19.81
C ALA A 20 -5.96 -32.93 18.87
N GLY A 21 -5.64 -33.79 17.90
CA GLY A 21 -4.66 -33.53 16.86
C GLY A 21 -4.83 -32.15 16.24
N THR A 22 -3.71 -31.49 15.96
CA THR A 22 -3.59 -30.20 15.27
C THR A 22 -4.59 -30.15 14.11
N ARG A 23 -5.71 -29.44 14.29
CA ARG A 23 -6.58 -29.11 13.15
C ARG A 23 -5.72 -28.36 12.14
N LEU A 24 -5.63 -28.91 10.92
CA LEU A 24 -5.00 -28.21 9.82
C LEU A 24 -5.62 -26.80 9.70
N PRO A 25 -4.83 -25.77 9.45
CA PRO A 25 -5.37 -24.44 9.22
C PRO A 25 -6.47 -24.55 8.14
N ARG A 26 -7.59 -23.88 8.38
CA ARG A 26 -8.74 -23.87 7.46
C ARG A 26 -8.23 -23.50 6.07
N ALA A 27 -8.54 -24.31 5.05
CA ALA A 27 -8.13 -24.00 3.69
C ALA A 27 -8.68 -22.64 3.27
N ARG A 28 -7.84 -21.79 2.69
CA ARG A 28 -8.29 -20.51 2.12
C ARG A 28 -9.38 -20.77 1.08
N PRO A 29 -10.38 -19.88 0.95
CA PRO A 29 -11.37 -20.00 -0.12
C PRO A 29 -10.66 -20.14 -1.47
N GLN A 30 -11.05 -21.12 -2.28
CA GLN A 30 -10.49 -21.27 -3.62
C GLN A 30 -10.93 -20.09 -4.47
N PRO A 31 -10.01 -19.32 -5.08
CA PRO A 31 -10.36 -18.16 -5.86
C PRO A 31 -11.07 -18.56 -7.16
N ARG A 32 -12.04 -17.77 -7.56
CA ARG A 32 -12.65 -17.84 -8.88
C ARG A 32 -11.74 -17.14 -9.89
N TRP A 33 -11.29 -17.83 -10.91
CA TRP A 33 -10.52 -17.21 -11.98
C TRP A 33 -11.43 -16.38 -12.86
N THR A 34 -11.01 -15.13 -13.09
CA THR A 34 -11.65 -14.21 -14.02
C THR A 34 -10.63 -13.79 -15.07
N PHE A 35 -11.05 -13.63 -16.31
CA PHE A 35 -10.16 -13.29 -17.41
C PHE A 35 -10.41 -11.85 -17.87
N ALA A 36 -9.33 -11.16 -18.26
CA ALA A 36 -9.47 -9.89 -18.95
C ALA A 36 -10.21 -10.10 -20.29
N PRO A 37 -11.07 -9.14 -20.73
CA PRO A 37 -11.68 -9.21 -22.06
C PRO A 37 -10.63 -9.33 -23.15
N ALA A 38 -10.97 -10.05 -24.24
CA ALA A 38 -10.09 -10.15 -25.39
C ALA A 38 -9.90 -8.75 -26.01
N PRO A 39 -8.65 -8.29 -26.20
CA PRO A 39 -8.39 -7.04 -26.86
C PRO A 39 -8.62 -7.15 -28.38
N ASP A 40 -8.79 -5.98 -29.04
CA ASP A 40 -8.97 -5.92 -30.49
C ASP A 40 -7.80 -6.56 -31.26
N ALA A 41 -8.10 -7.44 -32.19
CA ALA A 41 -7.10 -8.16 -32.99
C ALA A 41 -6.31 -7.22 -33.92
N GLY A 42 -6.95 -6.14 -34.43
CA GLY A 42 -6.30 -5.14 -35.25
C GLY A 42 -5.24 -4.38 -34.46
N ALA A 43 -5.57 -3.94 -33.24
CA ALA A 43 -4.62 -3.30 -32.34
C ALA A 43 -3.44 -4.21 -32.00
N ILE A 44 -3.68 -5.50 -31.77
CA ILE A 44 -2.60 -6.48 -31.54
C ILE A 44 -1.66 -6.56 -32.73
N ALA A 45 -2.21 -6.68 -33.95
CA ALA A 45 -1.43 -6.77 -35.17
C ALA A 45 -0.59 -5.50 -35.41
N GLU A 46 -1.17 -4.32 -35.18
CA GLU A 46 -0.45 -3.03 -35.27
C GLU A 46 0.69 -2.94 -34.26
N LEU A 47 0.44 -3.30 -33.00
CA LEU A 47 1.48 -3.30 -31.96
C LEU A 47 2.62 -4.27 -32.28
N ARG A 48 2.31 -5.47 -32.78
CA ARG A 48 3.34 -6.44 -33.21
C ARG A 48 4.21 -5.89 -34.33
N ALA A 49 3.61 -5.31 -35.36
CA ALA A 49 4.33 -4.75 -36.48
C ALA A 49 5.23 -3.57 -36.06
N ALA A 50 4.71 -2.66 -35.23
CA ALA A 50 5.41 -1.43 -34.84
C ALA A 50 6.44 -1.62 -33.73
N LEU A 51 6.22 -2.53 -32.76
CA LEU A 51 7.07 -2.70 -31.58
C LEU A 51 7.98 -3.90 -31.67
N GLN A 52 7.75 -4.84 -32.58
CA GLN A 52 8.50 -6.11 -32.73
C GLN A 52 8.52 -6.94 -31.43
N LEU A 53 7.41 -6.89 -30.66
CA LEU A 53 7.26 -7.63 -29.41
C LEU A 53 6.50 -8.95 -29.63
N PRO A 54 6.71 -9.96 -28.78
CA PRO A 54 5.91 -11.19 -28.78
C PRO A 54 4.42 -10.90 -28.67
N GLU A 55 3.61 -11.68 -29.38
CA GLU A 55 2.14 -11.48 -29.38
C GLU A 55 1.52 -11.45 -27.98
N PRO A 56 1.86 -12.34 -27.03
CA PRO A 56 1.29 -12.26 -25.68
C PRO A 56 1.55 -10.93 -24.98
N VAL A 57 2.69 -10.29 -25.24
CA VAL A 57 3.01 -8.98 -24.67
C VAL A 57 2.17 -7.88 -25.33
N CYS A 58 1.96 -7.92 -26.66
CA CYS A 58 1.08 -6.99 -27.34
C CYS A 58 -0.38 -7.14 -26.89
N ARG A 59 -0.87 -8.37 -26.73
CA ARG A 59 -2.19 -8.65 -26.13
C ARG A 59 -2.32 -8.08 -24.72
N LEU A 60 -1.30 -8.25 -23.88
CA LEU A 60 -1.27 -7.74 -22.53
C LEU A 60 -1.31 -6.20 -22.49
N LEU A 61 -0.53 -5.53 -23.35
CA LEU A 61 -0.53 -4.07 -23.47
C LEU A 61 -1.91 -3.56 -23.89
N ALA A 62 -2.50 -4.15 -24.93
CA ALA A 62 -3.83 -3.77 -25.41
C ALA A 62 -4.93 -3.99 -24.34
N ALA A 63 -4.92 -5.16 -23.66
CA ALA A 63 -5.86 -5.49 -22.58
C ALA A 63 -5.75 -4.53 -21.37
N ARG A 64 -4.58 -3.91 -21.17
CA ARG A 64 -4.32 -2.93 -20.10
C ARG A 64 -4.56 -1.48 -20.50
N GLY A 65 -5.15 -1.23 -21.68
CA GLY A 65 -5.49 0.10 -22.16
C GLY A 65 -4.38 0.80 -22.95
N HIS A 66 -3.29 0.09 -23.30
CA HIS A 66 -2.21 0.61 -24.15
C HIS A 66 -2.33 0.06 -25.58
N ALA A 67 -3.53 0.18 -26.18
CA ALA A 67 -3.83 -0.40 -27.49
C ALA A 67 -3.20 0.35 -28.68
N SER A 68 -2.82 1.62 -28.55
CA SER A 68 -2.11 2.36 -29.60
C SER A 68 -0.59 2.24 -29.46
N VAL A 69 0.12 2.37 -30.58
CA VAL A 69 1.60 2.34 -30.62
C VAL A 69 2.21 3.40 -29.69
N ASP A 70 1.65 4.62 -29.71
CA ASP A 70 2.17 5.71 -28.89
C ASP A 70 1.91 5.48 -27.38
N ALA A 71 0.72 5.02 -27.00
CA ALA A 71 0.43 4.67 -25.61
C ALA A 71 1.35 3.56 -25.11
N SER A 72 1.56 2.51 -25.92
CA SER A 72 2.48 1.42 -25.63
C SER A 72 3.92 1.91 -25.51
N LYS A 73 4.41 2.76 -26.40
CA LYS A 73 5.77 3.34 -26.31
C LYS A 73 5.96 4.17 -25.05
N ARG A 74 4.99 5.02 -24.70
CA ARG A 74 5.02 5.82 -23.46
C ARG A 74 5.08 4.94 -22.23
N PHE A 75 4.27 3.88 -22.19
CA PHE A 75 4.23 2.95 -21.05
C PHE A 75 5.53 2.15 -20.93
N LEU A 76 6.05 1.60 -22.03
CA LEU A 76 7.27 0.76 -22.02
C LEU A 76 8.54 1.55 -21.79
N ARG A 77 8.56 2.83 -22.23
CA ARG A 77 9.72 3.73 -22.15
C ARG A 77 9.34 5.04 -21.46
N PRO A 78 9.03 4.99 -20.14
CA PRO A 78 8.74 6.21 -19.38
C PRO A 78 9.96 7.14 -19.40
N ARG A 79 9.70 8.44 -19.63
CA ARG A 79 10.71 9.49 -19.77
C ARG A 79 10.35 10.67 -18.87
N LEU A 80 11.36 11.40 -18.37
CA LEU A 80 11.15 12.56 -17.49
C LEU A 80 10.38 13.71 -18.18
N ASP A 81 10.48 13.83 -19.50
CA ASP A 81 9.72 14.82 -20.28
C ASP A 81 8.22 14.52 -20.42
N GLN A 82 7.76 13.38 -19.89
CA GLN A 82 6.35 13.03 -19.76
C GLN A 82 5.71 13.58 -18.48
N LEU A 83 6.52 14.13 -17.56
CA LEU A 83 6.00 14.77 -16.35
C LEU A 83 5.32 16.08 -16.69
N HIS A 84 4.15 16.32 -16.09
CA HIS A 84 3.47 17.60 -16.24
C HIS A 84 4.27 18.73 -15.56
N ALA A 85 4.21 19.93 -16.12
CA ALA A 85 4.81 21.11 -15.49
C ALA A 85 4.19 21.33 -14.09
N PRO A 86 5.00 21.75 -13.07
CA PRO A 86 4.48 22.06 -11.75
C PRO A 86 3.30 23.02 -11.73
N THR A 87 3.24 23.95 -12.67
CA THR A 87 2.18 24.96 -12.83
C THR A 87 0.78 24.37 -13.13
N ARG A 88 0.70 23.09 -13.51
CA ARG A 88 -0.58 22.37 -13.64
C ARG A 88 -1.23 22.06 -12.28
N LEU A 89 -0.47 22.16 -11.19
CA LEU A 89 -0.97 21.98 -9.84
C LEU A 89 -1.49 23.31 -9.31
N GLY A 90 -2.80 23.39 -9.11
CA GLY A 90 -3.44 24.62 -8.62
C GLY A 90 -2.79 25.16 -7.37
N GLY A 91 -2.59 26.48 -7.28
CA GLY A 91 -1.97 27.15 -6.13
C GLY A 91 -0.45 27.04 -6.02
N VAL A 92 0.22 26.27 -6.88
CA VAL A 92 1.66 25.99 -6.76
C VAL A 92 2.52 27.25 -6.88
N GLU A 93 2.18 28.20 -7.76
CA GLU A 93 2.96 29.43 -7.95
C GLU A 93 2.87 30.31 -6.71
N VAL A 94 1.66 30.49 -6.15
CA VAL A 94 1.45 31.26 -4.91
C VAL A 94 2.23 30.64 -3.73
N ALA A 95 2.17 29.32 -3.60
CA ALA A 95 2.89 28.58 -2.58
C ALA A 95 4.43 28.71 -2.74
N ALA A 96 4.91 28.54 -3.98
CA ALA A 96 6.35 28.64 -4.30
C ALA A 96 6.89 30.05 -4.02
N ASP A 97 6.19 31.10 -4.46
CA ASP A 97 6.56 32.48 -4.19
C ASP A 97 6.58 32.79 -2.69
N ARG A 98 5.60 32.26 -1.92
CA ARG A 98 5.58 32.45 -0.46
C ARG A 98 6.74 31.76 0.23
N LEU A 99 7.05 30.52 -0.15
CA LEU A 99 8.19 29.78 0.40
C LEU A 99 9.52 30.44 0.00
N ALA A 100 9.66 30.88 -1.25
CA ALA A 100 10.84 31.60 -1.71
C ALA A 100 11.06 32.90 -0.93
N ARG A 101 10.01 33.66 -0.62
CA ARG A 101 10.08 34.84 0.26
C ARG A 101 10.51 34.47 1.68
N ALA A 102 9.96 33.38 2.24
CA ALA A 102 10.35 32.92 3.57
C ALA A 102 11.84 32.55 3.64
N VAL A 103 12.35 31.83 2.62
CA VAL A 103 13.78 31.50 2.51
C VAL A 103 14.63 32.76 2.46
N ARG A 104 14.31 33.72 1.57
CA ARG A 104 15.08 34.97 1.42
C ARG A 104 15.05 35.85 2.69
N ALA A 105 13.93 35.86 3.41
CA ALA A 105 13.75 36.63 4.62
C ALA A 105 14.25 35.92 5.89
N GLY A 106 14.71 34.67 5.81
CA GLY A 106 15.10 33.88 6.97
C GLY A 106 13.96 33.55 7.92
N GLU A 107 12.71 33.55 7.42
CA GLU A 107 11.53 33.17 8.20
C GLU A 107 11.51 31.69 8.51
N THR A 108 10.98 31.32 9.68
CA THR A 108 10.83 29.91 10.04
C THR A 108 9.63 29.30 9.30
N VAL A 109 9.88 28.20 8.59
CA VAL A 109 8.86 27.36 7.96
C VAL A 109 8.70 26.09 8.80
N LEU A 110 7.50 25.82 9.31
CA LEU A 110 7.17 24.52 9.88
C LEU A 110 6.64 23.62 8.75
N VAL A 111 7.27 22.45 8.55
CA VAL A 111 6.80 21.42 7.62
C VAL A 111 6.13 20.33 8.45
N HIS A 112 4.80 20.27 8.36
CA HIS A 112 3.95 19.34 9.11
C HIS A 112 3.56 18.16 8.23
N GLY A 113 4.00 16.95 8.56
CA GLY A 113 3.64 15.74 7.83
C GLY A 113 2.70 14.83 8.59
N ASP A 114 2.30 13.72 7.93
CA ASP A 114 1.67 12.58 8.59
C ASP A 114 2.70 11.55 9.04
N TYR A 115 2.27 10.61 9.87
CA TYR A 115 3.12 9.60 10.56
C TYR A 115 3.38 8.35 9.72
N ASP A 116 2.95 8.26 8.49
CA ASP A 116 3.26 7.14 7.59
C ASP A 116 4.43 7.45 6.63
N VAL A 117 4.70 6.56 5.70
CA VAL A 117 5.84 6.73 4.79
C VAL A 117 5.67 7.94 3.89
N ASP A 118 4.47 8.20 3.36
CA ASP A 118 4.25 9.33 2.45
C ASP A 118 4.40 10.66 3.20
N GLY A 119 3.78 10.80 4.37
CA GLY A 119 3.93 11.97 5.23
C GLY A 119 5.37 12.21 5.67
N MET A 120 6.09 11.15 6.10
CA MET A 120 7.49 11.28 6.50
C MET A 120 8.42 11.63 5.33
N THR A 121 8.23 11.02 4.16
CA THR A 121 9.11 11.26 2.99
C THR A 121 8.85 12.62 2.36
N SER A 122 7.59 13.06 2.26
CA SER A 122 7.25 14.39 1.77
C SER A 122 7.76 15.50 2.70
N THR A 123 7.66 15.30 4.02
CA THR A 123 8.26 16.20 5.04
C THR A 123 9.78 16.25 4.91
N ALA A 124 10.42 15.09 4.76
CA ALA A 124 11.88 15.02 4.58
C ALA A 124 12.32 15.68 3.28
N LEU A 125 11.63 15.45 2.17
CA LEU A 125 11.89 16.07 0.88
C LEU A 125 11.86 17.60 0.98
N MET A 126 10.76 18.15 1.48
CA MET A 126 10.62 19.61 1.62
C MET A 126 11.64 20.19 2.60
N THR A 127 11.91 19.50 3.70
CA THR A 127 12.93 19.91 4.68
C THR A 127 14.31 19.98 4.04
N ARG A 128 14.72 18.95 3.30
CA ARG A 128 16.03 18.90 2.60
C ARG A 128 16.16 20.00 1.56
N VAL A 129 15.14 20.15 0.71
CA VAL A 129 15.17 21.13 -0.38
C VAL A 129 15.19 22.57 0.15
N LEU A 130 14.30 22.91 1.09
CA LEU A 130 14.27 24.26 1.64
C LEU A 130 15.55 24.59 2.42
N ARG A 131 16.10 23.65 3.19
CA ARG A 131 17.40 23.82 3.87
C ARG A 131 18.56 24.00 2.91
N ALA A 132 18.58 23.24 1.80
CA ALA A 132 19.61 23.39 0.76
C ALA A 132 19.58 24.78 0.10
N PHE A 133 18.41 25.43 0.04
CA PHE A 133 18.26 26.83 -0.38
C PHE A 133 18.45 27.86 0.75
N GLY A 134 18.93 27.44 1.92
CA GLY A 134 19.20 28.34 3.05
C GLY A 134 18.01 28.65 3.95
N GLY A 135 16.89 27.95 3.79
CA GLY A 135 15.68 28.13 4.60
C GLY A 135 15.79 27.60 6.03
N ARG A 136 15.12 28.27 6.96
CA ARG A 136 14.97 27.84 8.36
C ARG A 136 13.75 26.94 8.47
N VAL A 137 13.98 25.61 8.59
CA VAL A 137 12.91 24.61 8.54
C VAL A 137 12.87 23.79 9.81
N VAL A 138 11.68 23.66 10.38
CA VAL A 138 11.35 22.82 11.51
C VAL A 138 10.37 21.74 11.03
N PRO A 139 10.79 20.46 10.90
CA PRO A 139 9.89 19.37 10.59
C PRO A 139 9.07 18.98 11.83
N PHE A 140 7.82 18.59 11.61
CA PHE A 140 6.93 18.11 12.66
C PHE A 140 6.08 16.95 12.14
N ILE A 141 5.95 15.90 12.95
CA ILE A 141 5.06 14.75 12.71
C ILE A 141 4.21 14.55 13.95
N PRO A 142 2.88 14.47 13.86
CA PRO A 142 2.03 14.20 15.02
C PRO A 142 2.23 12.78 15.54
N HIS A 143 2.01 12.59 16.84
CA HIS A 143 2.01 11.24 17.41
C HIS A 143 0.66 10.57 17.18
N ARG A 144 0.65 9.43 16.46
CA ARG A 144 -0.54 8.74 15.99
C ARG A 144 -1.61 8.47 17.04
N LEU A 145 -1.20 8.09 18.27
CA LEU A 145 -2.12 7.65 19.32
C LEU A 145 -2.65 8.82 20.17
N THR A 146 -1.86 9.89 20.37
CA THR A 146 -2.18 11.01 21.25
C THR A 146 -2.69 12.23 20.49
N ASP A 147 -2.11 12.56 19.33
CA ASP A 147 -2.42 13.77 18.59
C ASP A 147 -3.46 13.51 17.48
N GLY A 148 -3.57 12.26 17.03
CA GLY A 148 -4.50 11.86 15.98
C GLY A 148 -3.92 12.01 14.57
N TYR A 149 -4.80 12.00 13.58
CA TYR A 149 -4.50 12.18 12.16
C TYR A 149 -4.79 13.61 11.74
N ASP A 150 -4.11 14.07 10.68
CA ASP A 150 -4.26 15.39 10.07
C ASP A 150 -3.54 16.52 10.84
N LEU A 151 -3.63 17.75 10.35
CA LEU A 151 -3.22 18.93 11.09
C LEU A 151 -4.17 19.16 12.27
N THR A 152 -3.66 18.99 13.47
CA THR A 152 -4.42 19.09 14.72
C THR A 152 -3.92 20.26 15.58
N ASP A 153 -4.52 20.45 16.76
CA ASP A 153 -4.04 21.42 17.75
C ASP A 153 -2.58 21.20 18.16
N ALA A 154 -2.07 19.97 18.06
CA ALA A 154 -0.65 19.68 18.29
C ALA A 154 0.23 20.39 17.26
N GLY A 155 -0.15 20.35 15.98
CA GLY A 155 0.54 21.08 14.91
C GLY A 155 0.46 22.60 15.08
N VAL A 156 -0.71 23.12 15.52
CA VAL A 156 -0.88 24.55 15.83
C VAL A 156 0.05 24.99 16.98
N ARG A 157 0.17 24.18 18.04
CA ARG A 157 1.11 24.46 19.14
C ARG A 157 2.56 24.44 18.66
N ALA A 158 2.94 23.40 17.90
CA ALA A 158 4.29 23.27 17.35
C ALA A 158 4.67 24.47 16.47
N ALA A 159 3.75 24.97 15.64
CA ALA A 159 3.98 26.14 14.82
C ALA A 159 4.24 27.41 15.65
N ARG A 160 3.49 27.59 16.73
CA ARG A 160 3.68 28.72 17.68
C ARG A 160 5.01 28.61 18.41
N GLU A 161 5.34 27.43 18.93
CA GLU A 161 6.60 27.17 19.65
C GLU A 161 7.83 27.39 18.77
N ALA A 162 7.74 26.96 17.48
CA ALA A 162 8.78 27.19 16.49
C ALA A 162 8.88 28.66 16.02
N GLY A 163 7.92 29.52 16.37
CA GLY A 163 7.83 30.86 15.82
C GLY A 163 7.65 30.86 14.30
N ALA A 164 6.93 29.90 13.78
CA ALA A 164 6.72 29.73 12.35
C ALA A 164 5.91 30.88 11.76
N ARG A 165 6.35 31.40 10.60
CA ARG A 165 5.61 32.38 9.79
C ARG A 165 4.87 31.70 8.66
N VAL A 166 5.29 30.50 8.27
CA VAL A 166 4.65 29.65 7.28
C VAL A 166 4.52 28.25 7.86
N VAL A 167 3.34 27.65 7.69
CA VAL A 167 3.10 26.22 7.88
C VAL A 167 2.84 25.59 6.52
N LEU A 168 3.67 24.63 6.14
CA LEU A 168 3.48 23.77 4.97
C LEU A 168 3.04 22.39 5.45
N THR A 169 1.84 21.96 5.10
CA THR A 169 1.44 20.57 5.34
C THR A 169 1.95 19.65 4.24
N CYS A 170 2.18 18.40 4.56
CA CYS A 170 2.60 17.35 3.65
C CYS A 170 1.79 16.09 3.99
N ASP A 171 0.96 15.62 3.06
CA ASP A 171 0.12 14.43 3.23
C ASP A 171 -1.03 14.60 4.24
N CYS A 172 -1.45 15.84 4.45
CA CYS A 172 -2.55 16.18 5.33
C CYS A 172 -3.00 17.65 5.09
N GLY A 173 -4.07 18.04 5.73
CA GLY A 173 -4.52 19.43 5.74
C GLY A 173 -5.79 19.68 4.92
N THR A 174 -6.12 18.85 3.95
CA THR A 174 -7.30 19.05 3.06
C THR A 174 -8.62 19.11 3.84
N SER A 175 -8.68 18.52 5.03
CA SER A 175 -9.89 18.53 5.88
C SER A 175 -9.71 19.29 7.19
N ALA A 176 -8.57 19.92 7.43
CA ALA A 176 -8.18 20.55 8.71
C ALA A 176 -8.68 22.00 8.89
N HIS A 177 -9.97 22.27 8.62
CA HIS A 177 -10.54 23.63 8.63
C HIS A 177 -10.28 24.42 9.93
N GLY A 178 -10.50 23.81 11.09
CA GLY A 178 -10.33 24.47 12.39
C GLY A 178 -8.87 24.87 12.68
N PRO A 179 -7.93 23.93 12.65
CA PRO A 179 -6.50 24.20 12.85
C PRO A 179 -5.93 25.21 11.83
N VAL A 180 -6.33 25.10 10.55
CA VAL A 180 -5.93 26.05 9.50
C VAL A 180 -6.43 27.46 9.84
N ALA A 181 -7.72 27.62 10.18
CA ALA A 181 -8.28 28.90 10.57
C ALA A 181 -7.59 29.49 11.81
N ALA A 182 -7.23 28.64 12.80
CA ALA A 182 -6.51 29.06 13.99
C ALA A 182 -5.09 29.60 13.70
N LEU A 183 -4.39 28.99 12.75
CA LEU A 183 -3.07 29.45 12.28
C LEU A 183 -3.19 30.76 11.50
N CYS A 184 -4.13 30.86 10.55
CA CYS A 184 -4.38 32.07 9.79
C CYS A 184 -4.76 33.26 10.70
N ALA A 185 -5.62 33.04 11.70
CA ALA A 185 -5.99 34.04 12.68
C ALA A 185 -4.79 34.52 13.55
N ALA A 186 -3.78 33.65 13.71
CA ALA A 186 -2.53 33.99 14.39
C ALA A 186 -1.50 34.70 13.48
N GLY A 187 -1.85 34.98 12.22
CA GLY A 187 -0.97 35.64 11.24
C GLY A 187 0.10 34.71 10.66
N VAL A 188 -0.16 33.40 10.64
CA VAL A 188 0.69 32.39 10.02
C VAL A 188 0.10 32.04 8.67
N ASP A 189 0.91 32.10 7.61
CA ASP A 189 0.51 31.66 6.28
C ASP A 189 0.50 30.14 6.22
N VAL A 190 -0.63 29.56 5.77
CA VAL A 190 -0.78 28.10 5.65
C VAL A 190 -0.80 27.71 4.18
N ILE A 191 0.03 26.72 3.82
CA ILE A 191 0.08 26.07 2.53
C ILE A 191 -0.27 24.60 2.76
N VAL A 192 -1.38 24.15 2.17
CA VAL A 192 -1.78 22.74 2.20
C VAL A 192 -1.21 22.03 0.99
N SER A 193 -0.36 21.00 1.19
CA SER A 193 0.15 20.10 0.15
C SER A 193 -0.32 18.70 0.50
N ASP A 194 -1.29 18.21 -0.26
CA ASP A 194 -2.04 16.99 0.07
C ASP A 194 -2.53 16.30 -1.22
N HIS A 195 -3.00 15.07 -1.09
CA HIS A 195 -3.61 14.32 -2.19
C HIS A 195 -4.93 13.63 -1.77
N HIS A 196 -5.31 13.73 -0.51
CA HIS A 196 -6.54 13.14 0.00
C HIS A 196 -7.78 13.83 -0.57
N LEU A 197 -8.86 13.07 -0.70
CA LEU A 197 -10.15 13.61 -1.11
C LEU A 197 -10.70 14.51 0.02
N PRO A 198 -11.23 15.69 -0.31
CA PRO A 198 -11.91 16.52 0.69
C PRO A 198 -13.11 15.79 1.30
N ALA A 199 -13.44 16.08 2.56
CA ALA A 199 -14.63 15.56 3.20
C ALA A 199 -15.90 15.94 2.41
N HIS A 200 -16.84 15.01 2.28
CA HIS A 200 -18.08 15.21 1.54
C HIS A 200 -18.80 16.52 1.95
N GLY A 201 -19.13 17.34 0.96
CA GLY A 201 -19.88 18.59 1.14
C GLY A 201 -19.07 19.76 1.72
N ARG A 202 -17.79 19.57 2.00
CA ARG A 202 -16.87 20.65 2.41
C ARG A 202 -15.72 20.73 1.39
N GLY A 203 -15.45 21.93 0.89
CA GLY A 203 -14.24 22.19 0.10
C GLY A 203 -12.97 22.08 0.96
N ALA A 204 -11.84 22.43 0.39
CA ALA A 204 -10.60 22.59 1.15
C ALA A 204 -10.69 23.82 2.09
N PRO A 205 -9.86 23.89 3.17
CA PRO A 205 -9.85 25.03 4.08
C PRO A 205 -9.41 26.33 3.37
N GLU A 206 -9.93 27.45 3.83
CA GLU A 206 -9.48 28.77 3.40
C GLU A 206 -8.08 29.06 3.95
N CYS A 207 -7.09 29.10 3.08
CA CYS A 207 -5.69 29.36 3.41
C CYS A 207 -4.97 30.00 2.20
N LEU A 208 -3.66 30.25 2.36
CA LEU A 208 -2.89 30.90 1.31
C LEU A 208 -2.89 30.12 0.00
N ALA A 209 -2.69 28.80 0.05
CA ALA A 209 -2.72 27.93 -1.11
C ALA A 209 -3.08 26.49 -0.70
N VAL A 210 -3.79 25.79 -1.61
CA VAL A 210 -4.08 24.35 -1.50
C VAL A 210 -3.57 23.68 -2.76
N LEU A 211 -2.58 22.81 -2.59
CA LEU A 211 -1.98 22.00 -3.63
C LEU A 211 -2.51 20.57 -3.50
N ASN A 212 -3.56 20.27 -4.21
CA ASN A 212 -4.17 18.94 -4.19
C ASN A 212 -4.71 18.59 -5.58
N PRO A 213 -4.14 17.58 -6.27
CA PRO A 213 -4.61 17.18 -7.61
C PRO A 213 -6.05 16.65 -7.59
N ASN A 214 -6.55 16.21 -6.42
CA ASN A 214 -7.92 15.69 -6.22
C ASN A 214 -8.91 16.75 -5.72
N ALA A 215 -8.48 18.01 -5.55
CA ALA A 215 -9.38 19.08 -5.13
C ALA A 215 -10.51 19.29 -6.17
N PRO A 216 -11.74 19.62 -5.72
CA PRO A 216 -12.81 19.99 -6.63
C PRO A 216 -12.37 21.15 -7.55
N GLY A 217 -12.60 21.00 -8.86
CA GLY A 217 -12.19 22.01 -9.85
C GLY A 217 -10.70 22.01 -10.18
N SER A 218 -9.94 21.01 -9.76
CA SER A 218 -8.53 20.87 -10.13
C SER A 218 -8.35 20.68 -11.65
N ASP A 219 -7.49 21.50 -12.27
CA ASP A 219 -7.07 21.37 -13.67
C ASP A 219 -5.96 20.34 -13.89
N TYR A 220 -5.57 19.61 -12.84
CA TYR A 220 -4.58 18.54 -12.96
C TYR A 220 -5.15 17.41 -13.83
N PRO A 221 -4.36 16.84 -14.77
CA PRO A 221 -4.86 15.82 -15.69
C PRO A 221 -5.49 14.63 -14.94
N GLU A 222 -6.73 14.30 -15.28
CA GLU A 222 -7.53 13.31 -14.55
C GLU A 222 -6.84 11.95 -14.42
N GLY A 223 -6.14 11.49 -15.49
CA GLY A 223 -5.41 10.23 -15.48
C GLY A 223 -4.18 10.20 -14.54
N ASP A 224 -3.71 11.37 -14.10
CA ASP A 224 -2.50 11.55 -13.28
C ASP A 224 -2.79 12.17 -11.89
N ARG A 225 -4.06 12.32 -11.50
CA ARG A 225 -4.45 12.84 -10.18
C ARG A 225 -4.05 11.95 -9.01
N GLY A 226 -3.65 10.71 -9.26
CA GLY A 226 -3.22 9.76 -8.24
C GLY A 226 -1.78 9.95 -7.75
N LEU A 227 -1.23 11.18 -7.75
CA LEU A 227 0.05 11.45 -7.09
C LEU A 227 -0.06 11.19 -5.59
N CYS A 228 0.99 10.61 -4.99
CA CYS A 228 1.16 10.63 -3.54
C CYS A 228 1.63 12.01 -3.06
N ALA A 229 1.56 12.28 -1.76
CA ALA A 229 1.94 13.59 -1.21
C ALA A 229 3.41 13.95 -1.49
N ALA A 230 4.34 12.99 -1.50
CA ALA A 230 5.71 13.25 -1.90
C ALA A 230 5.83 13.63 -3.38
N GLY A 231 4.94 13.15 -4.25
CA GLY A 231 4.83 13.58 -5.65
C GLY A 231 4.36 15.03 -5.78
N VAL A 232 3.36 15.41 -4.97
CA VAL A 232 2.88 16.81 -4.88
C VAL A 232 3.97 17.72 -4.34
N ALA A 233 4.63 17.32 -3.24
CA ALA A 233 5.75 18.04 -2.63
C ALA A 233 6.93 18.20 -3.60
N PHE A 234 7.23 17.18 -4.42
CA PHE A 234 8.27 17.25 -5.45
C PHE A 234 7.97 18.32 -6.50
N LYS A 235 6.71 18.43 -6.95
CA LYS A 235 6.29 19.49 -7.87
C LYS A 235 6.38 20.88 -7.24
N LEU A 236 5.98 21.02 -5.98
CA LEU A 236 6.16 22.27 -5.23
C LEU A 236 7.63 22.64 -5.11
N ALA A 237 8.49 21.67 -4.79
CA ALA A 237 9.94 21.88 -4.68
C ALA A 237 10.57 22.39 -5.99
N LEU A 238 10.16 21.85 -7.15
CA LEU A 238 10.58 22.34 -8.47
C LEU A 238 10.13 23.80 -8.70
N ALA A 239 8.90 24.12 -8.32
CA ALA A 239 8.39 25.50 -8.43
C ALA A 239 9.12 26.47 -7.49
N VAL A 240 9.48 26.03 -6.27
CA VAL A 240 10.28 26.84 -5.32
C VAL A 240 11.67 27.10 -5.89
N ALA A 241 12.35 26.10 -6.46
CA ALA A 241 13.64 26.28 -7.11
C ALA A 241 13.57 27.34 -8.21
N ALA A 242 12.55 27.26 -9.08
CA ALA A 242 12.30 28.25 -10.12
C ALA A 242 12.03 29.66 -9.57
N ALA A 243 11.20 29.79 -8.52
CA ALA A 243 10.88 31.06 -7.87
C ALA A 243 12.10 31.70 -7.17
N LEU A 244 13.04 30.88 -6.70
CA LEU A 244 14.31 31.34 -6.14
C LEU A 244 15.35 31.71 -7.20
N GLY A 245 15.21 31.22 -8.45
CA GLY A 245 16.20 31.28 -9.50
C GLY A 245 17.36 30.31 -9.29
N GLU A 246 17.14 29.26 -8.49
CA GLU A 246 18.13 28.24 -8.15
C GLU A 246 18.04 27.00 -9.07
N SER A 247 19.13 26.24 -9.12
CA SER A 247 19.13 24.96 -9.84
C SER A 247 18.20 23.95 -9.18
N ASP A 248 17.40 23.26 -10.00
CA ASP A 248 16.50 22.19 -9.56
C ASP A 248 17.22 20.85 -9.28
N GLY A 249 18.54 20.78 -9.48
CA GLY A 249 19.33 19.57 -9.27
C GLY A 249 19.22 18.99 -7.86
N VAL A 250 19.04 19.83 -6.82
CA VAL A 250 18.80 19.38 -5.45
C VAL A 250 17.44 18.69 -5.31
N VAL A 251 16.45 19.12 -6.07
CA VAL A 251 15.10 18.53 -6.08
C VAL A 251 15.11 17.17 -6.76
N TRP A 252 15.74 17.06 -7.93
CA TRP A 252 15.87 15.79 -8.66
C TRP A 252 16.61 14.71 -7.87
N ARG A 253 17.52 15.09 -6.99
CA ARG A 253 18.18 14.15 -6.07
C ARG A 253 17.25 13.55 -5.00
N GLN A 254 16.01 14.04 -4.85
CA GLN A 254 15.03 13.50 -3.91
C GLN A 254 14.04 12.51 -4.59
N LEU A 255 14.27 12.11 -5.84
CA LEU A 255 13.40 11.14 -6.52
C LEU A 255 13.37 9.77 -5.84
N ASP A 256 14.40 9.40 -5.09
CA ASP A 256 14.41 8.19 -4.26
C ASP A 256 13.33 8.23 -3.17
N LEU A 257 13.14 9.38 -2.52
CA LEU A 257 12.07 9.60 -1.53
C LEU A 257 10.69 9.56 -2.20
N VAL A 258 10.55 10.19 -3.37
CA VAL A 258 9.29 10.16 -4.14
C VAL A 258 8.92 8.73 -4.54
N ALA A 259 9.89 7.92 -4.99
CA ALA A 259 9.61 6.53 -5.33
C ALA A 259 9.25 5.69 -4.10
N LEU A 260 9.93 5.92 -2.98
CA LEU A 260 9.63 5.26 -1.70
C LEU A 260 8.19 5.52 -1.29
N ALA A 261 7.76 6.78 -1.30
CA ALA A 261 6.41 7.21 -1.02
C ALA A 261 5.38 6.63 -2.00
N THR A 262 5.60 6.83 -3.31
CA THR A 262 4.69 6.37 -4.38
C THR A 262 4.36 4.87 -4.25
N VAL A 263 5.37 4.07 -3.89
CA VAL A 263 5.19 2.62 -3.69
C VAL A 263 4.52 2.32 -2.36
N ALA A 264 4.90 3.00 -1.28
CA ALA A 264 4.41 2.74 0.07
C ALA A 264 2.94 3.13 0.25
N ASP A 265 2.54 4.24 -0.35
CA ASP A 265 1.17 4.76 -0.33
C ASP A 265 0.25 4.05 -1.34
N LEU A 266 0.78 3.07 -2.07
CA LEU A 266 0.03 2.36 -3.12
C LEU A 266 -0.52 3.29 -4.21
N ALA A 267 0.18 4.37 -4.53
CA ALA A 267 -0.20 5.25 -5.64
C ALA A 267 -0.15 4.47 -6.97
N PRO A 268 -1.12 4.68 -7.88
CA PRO A 268 -1.21 3.89 -9.11
C PRO A 268 0.02 4.13 -10.02
N LEU A 269 0.76 3.06 -10.36
CA LEU A 269 1.98 3.12 -11.18
C LEU A 269 1.66 3.29 -12.67
N ARG A 270 0.94 4.36 -12.98
CA ARG A 270 0.56 4.82 -14.32
C ARG A 270 1.01 6.26 -14.51
N GLY A 271 1.01 6.75 -15.77
CA GLY A 271 1.33 8.15 -16.08
C GLY A 271 2.57 8.66 -15.37
N GLU A 272 2.48 9.78 -14.68
CA GLU A 272 3.60 10.39 -13.96
C GLU A 272 4.14 9.52 -12.81
N ASN A 273 3.28 8.87 -12.05
CA ASN A 273 3.72 7.98 -10.97
C ASN A 273 4.63 6.86 -11.47
N ARG A 274 4.35 6.32 -12.68
CA ARG A 274 5.21 5.33 -13.31
C ARG A 274 6.57 5.90 -13.66
N VAL A 275 6.62 7.13 -14.16
CA VAL A 275 7.88 7.84 -14.47
C VAL A 275 8.66 8.07 -13.18
N LEU A 276 8.04 8.69 -12.16
CA LEU A 276 8.65 8.99 -10.87
C LEU A 276 9.17 7.73 -10.19
N ALA A 277 8.34 6.68 -10.11
CA ALA A 277 8.74 5.40 -9.50
C ALA A 277 9.90 4.74 -10.26
N ARG A 278 9.88 4.70 -11.60
CA ARG A 278 10.95 4.08 -12.39
C ARG A 278 12.29 4.76 -12.17
N TYR A 279 12.34 6.09 -12.27
CA TYR A 279 13.58 6.84 -12.09
C TYR A 279 14.02 6.89 -10.64
N GLY A 280 13.09 7.04 -9.71
CA GLY A 280 13.39 7.04 -8.28
C GLY A 280 13.88 5.70 -7.76
N LEU A 281 13.30 4.57 -8.19
CA LEU A 281 13.80 3.23 -7.85
C LEU A 281 15.22 2.99 -8.39
N LYS A 282 15.52 3.53 -9.59
CA LYS A 282 16.88 3.48 -10.13
C LYS A 282 17.85 4.32 -9.31
N LEU A 283 17.46 5.54 -8.93
CA LEU A 283 18.26 6.42 -8.09
C LEU A 283 18.47 5.82 -6.70
N MET A 284 17.47 5.16 -6.13
CA MET A 284 17.51 4.55 -4.80
C MET A 284 18.59 3.47 -4.68
N ALA A 285 18.95 2.78 -5.76
CA ALA A 285 20.02 1.78 -5.77
C ALA A 285 21.40 2.38 -5.42
N GLU A 286 21.60 3.65 -5.79
CA GLU A 286 22.80 4.46 -5.48
C GLU A 286 22.35 5.79 -4.85
N SER A 287 21.48 5.71 -3.87
CA SER A 287 20.81 6.88 -3.28
C SER A 287 21.81 7.92 -2.78
N PRO A 288 21.62 9.21 -3.10
CA PRO A 288 22.40 10.29 -2.51
C PRO A 288 22.05 10.50 -1.03
N ASN A 289 20.93 9.95 -0.55
CA ASN A 289 20.45 10.10 0.81
C ASN A 289 21.06 9.05 1.75
N ALA A 290 21.83 9.49 2.76
CA ALA A 290 22.46 8.61 3.73
C ALA A 290 21.45 7.71 4.46
N GLY A 291 20.27 8.27 4.80
CA GLY A 291 19.21 7.52 5.46
C GLY A 291 18.62 6.40 4.60
N VAL A 292 18.42 6.64 3.30
CA VAL A 292 17.93 5.60 2.37
C VAL A 292 18.97 4.50 2.21
N ARG A 293 20.27 4.85 2.10
CA ARG A 293 21.36 3.85 2.04
C ARG A 293 21.41 3.01 3.33
N ALA A 294 21.32 3.66 4.49
CA ALA A 294 21.33 2.98 5.78
C ALA A 294 20.12 2.04 5.94
N LEU A 295 18.92 2.49 5.56
CA LEU A 295 17.69 1.69 5.57
C LEU A 295 17.81 0.47 4.65
N THR A 296 18.35 0.65 3.45
CA THR A 296 18.57 -0.43 2.47
C THR A 296 19.56 -1.46 3.00
N ARG A 297 20.66 -1.01 3.61
CA ARG A 297 21.68 -1.86 4.22
C ARG A 297 21.14 -2.63 5.41
N SER A 298 20.46 -1.99 6.35
CA SER A 298 19.86 -2.65 7.51
C SER A 298 18.82 -3.71 7.13
N ALA A 299 18.13 -3.50 6.00
CA ALA A 299 17.17 -4.44 5.44
C ALA A 299 17.81 -5.62 4.66
N GLY A 300 19.14 -5.68 4.56
CA GLY A 300 19.85 -6.72 3.80
C GLY A 300 19.64 -6.64 2.29
N LEU A 301 19.36 -5.46 1.76
CA LEU A 301 19.13 -5.20 0.34
C LEU A 301 20.32 -4.53 -0.37
N ASP A 302 21.43 -4.32 0.35
CA ASP A 302 22.65 -3.74 -0.20
C ASP A 302 23.15 -4.54 -1.41
N GLY A 303 23.49 -3.86 -2.51
CA GLY A 303 23.90 -4.47 -3.77
C GLY A 303 22.79 -5.23 -4.54
N LYS A 304 21.55 -5.19 -4.08
CA LYS A 304 20.42 -5.84 -4.77
C LYS A 304 19.57 -4.81 -5.53
N ALA A 305 19.07 -5.18 -6.70
CA ALA A 305 18.12 -4.35 -7.44
C ALA A 305 16.90 -3.99 -6.59
N LEU A 306 16.59 -2.71 -6.45
CA LEU A 306 15.43 -2.24 -5.69
C LEU A 306 14.20 -2.22 -6.62
N THR A 307 13.33 -3.19 -6.44
CA THR A 307 12.03 -3.26 -7.11
C THR A 307 10.94 -2.63 -6.24
N ALA A 308 9.82 -2.23 -6.84
CA ALA A 308 8.67 -1.75 -6.07
C ALA A 308 8.21 -2.77 -5.02
N GLY A 309 8.26 -4.08 -5.33
CA GLY A 309 7.95 -5.13 -4.35
C GLY A 309 8.90 -5.12 -3.14
N ARG A 310 10.23 -4.97 -3.35
CA ARG A 310 11.20 -4.86 -2.24
C ARG A 310 10.99 -3.59 -1.43
N VAL A 311 10.69 -2.48 -2.08
CA VAL A 311 10.37 -1.23 -1.40
C VAL A 311 9.09 -1.38 -0.56
N GLY A 312 7.99 -1.82 -1.16
CA GLY A 312 6.68 -1.90 -0.48
C GLY A 312 6.61 -2.96 0.62
N PHE A 313 7.29 -4.10 0.46
CA PHE A 313 7.21 -5.20 1.44
C PHE A 313 8.40 -5.28 2.42
N ILE A 314 9.50 -4.59 2.14
CA ILE A 314 10.70 -4.67 2.99
C ILE A 314 11.08 -3.29 3.55
N LEU A 315 11.21 -2.23 2.75
CA LEU A 315 11.66 -0.92 3.23
C LEU A 315 10.52 -0.13 3.89
N ALA A 316 9.39 0.04 3.21
CA ALA A 316 8.25 0.80 3.69
C ALA A 316 7.71 0.32 5.06
N PRO A 317 7.62 -1.00 5.36
CA PRO A 317 7.19 -1.47 6.67
C PRO A 317 8.09 -1.04 7.84
N ARG A 318 9.39 -0.78 7.60
CA ARG A 318 10.34 -0.29 8.61
C ARG A 318 10.05 1.15 8.99
N LEU A 319 9.83 2.00 8.01
CA LEU A 319 9.39 3.37 8.24
C LEU A 319 8.00 3.41 8.88
N ASN A 320 7.03 2.67 8.34
CA ASN A 320 5.69 2.61 8.92
C ASN A 320 5.67 2.09 10.37
N ALA A 321 6.64 1.27 10.78
CA ALA A 321 6.73 0.78 12.15
C ALA A 321 6.98 1.92 13.15
N VAL A 322 7.73 2.94 12.76
CA VAL A 322 8.01 4.13 13.59
C VAL A 322 6.71 4.90 13.89
N GLY A 323 5.87 5.14 12.89
CA GLY A 323 4.57 5.79 13.07
C GLY A 323 3.54 4.95 13.82
N ARG A 324 3.77 3.63 14.00
CA ARG A 324 2.86 2.72 14.71
C ARG A 324 3.24 2.45 16.16
N LEU A 325 4.53 2.32 16.47
CA LEU A 325 5.07 1.92 17.77
C LEU A 325 6.06 2.94 18.36
N GLY A 326 6.40 3.98 17.63
CA GLY A 326 7.34 5.03 18.00
C GLY A 326 6.82 6.41 17.60
N HIS A 327 7.72 7.31 17.24
CA HIS A 327 7.40 8.66 16.80
C HIS A 327 7.90 8.92 15.39
N GLY A 328 7.00 9.33 14.47
CA GLY A 328 7.30 9.52 13.03
C GLY A 328 8.49 10.46 12.75
N LEU A 329 8.77 11.42 13.66
CA LEU A 329 9.90 12.33 13.50
C LEU A 329 11.27 11.59 13.41
N THR A 330 11.41 10.40 14.04
CA THR A 330 12.61 9.58 13.88
C THR A 330 12.82 9.12 12.42
N GLY A 331 11.72 8.83 11.71
CA GLY A 331 11.78 8.52 10.28
C GLY A 331 12.20 9.72 9.44
N VAL A 332 11.70 10.92 9.77
CA VAL A 332 12.14 12.18 9.12
C VAL A 332 13.61 12.47 9.43
N GLU A 333 14.06 12.28 10.67
CA GLU A 333 15.47 12.44 11.04
C GLU A 333 16.37 11.51 10.21
N LEU A 334 16.01 10.23 10.10
CA LEU A 334 16.73 9.28 9.25
C LEU A 334 16.85 9.78 7.80
N LEU A 335 15.74 10.28 7.23
CA LEU A 335 15.68 10.70 5.83
C LEU A 335 16.27 12.09 5.58
N THR A 336 16.58 12.85 6.63
CA THR A 336 17.15 14.21 6.51
C THR A 336 18.59 14.34 6.96
N THR A 337 19.14 13.36 7.69
CA THR A 337 20.54 13.38 8.09
C THR A 337 21.47 13.11 6.91
N ASP A 338 22.61 13.81 6.87
CA ASP A 338 23.71 13.55 5.95
C ASP A 338 24.86 12.80 6.64
N ASP A 339 24.78 12.58 7.97
CA ASP A 339 25.72 11.80 8.75
C ASP A 339 25.46 10.30 8.60
N GLU A 340 26.37 9.59 7.95
CA GLU A 340 26.29 8.14 7.72
C GLU A 340 26.19 7.33 9.02
N HIS A 341 26.89 7.77 10.08
CA HIS A 341 26.89 7.05 11.35
C HIS A 341 25.53 7.19 12.04
N ARG A 342 25.01 8.41 12.09
CA ARG A 342 23.69 8.69 12.63
C ARG A 342 22.60 7.97 11.84
N ALA A 343 22.69 7.95 10.52
CA ALA A 343 21.77 7.22 9.66
C ALA A 343 21.75 5.71 9.97
N LEU A 344 22.92 5.11 10.20
CA LEU A 344 22.99 3.68 10.56
C LEU A 344 22.42 3.38 11.95
N GLU A 345 22.60 4.27 12.94
CA GLU A 345 21.95 4.14 14.25
C GLU A 345 20.43 4.16 14.12
N LEU A 346 19.90 5.21 13.47
CA LEU A 346 18.45 5.35 13.27
C LEU A 346 17.86 4.16 12.47
N ALA A 347 18.55 3.69 11.42
CA ALA A 347 18.09 2.53 10.66
C ALA A 347 18.03 1.24 11.49
N ARG A 348 18.92 1.06 12.47
CA ARG A 348 18.88 -0.06 13.43
C ARG A 348 17.69 0.06 14.40
N ASP A 349 17.41 1.27 14.87
CA ASP A 349 16.23 1.52 15.71
C ASP A 349 14.94 1.21 14.96
N LEU A 350 14.85 1.58 13.68
CA LEU A 350 13.72 1.25 12.83
C LEU A 350 13.58 -0.26 12.61
N GLU A 351 14.68 -0.98 12.44
CA GLU A 351 14.68 -2.44 12.31
C GLU A 351 14.15 -3.11 13.57
N GLU A 352 14.58 -2.64 14.77
CA GLU A 352 14.09 -3.14 16.04
C GLU A 352 12.59 -2.89 16.22
N LEU A 353 12.11 -1.68 15.93
CA LEU A 353 10.68 -1.34 15.99
C LEU A 353 9.88 -2.19 15.00
N ASN A 354 10.39 -2.41 13.78
CA ASN A 354 9.73 -3.26 12.81
C ASN A 354 9.66 -4.73 13.28
N ARG A 355 10.71 -5.25 13.90
CA ARG A 355 10.71 -6.59 14.49
C ARG A 355 9.65 -6.69 15.59
N ARG A 356 9.61 -5.75 16.53
CA ARG A 356 8.59 -5.69 17.59
C ARG A 356 7.18 -5.61 16.99
N ARG A 357 6.97 -4.78 15.98
CA ARG A 357 5.69 -4.71 15.27
C ARG A 357 5.30 -6.06 14.68
N GLN A 358 6.25 -6.80 14.05
CA GLN A 358 6.00 -8.12 13.48
C GLN A 358 5.64 -9.17 14.56
N ASP A 359 6.25 -9.07 15.75
CA ASP A 359 5.93 -9.96 16.87
C ASP A 359 4.51 -9.73 17.39
N VAL A 360 4.14 -8.46 17.59
CA VAL A 360 2.77 -8.08 18.00
C VAL A 360 1.76 -8.50 16.92
N ASP A 361 2.06 -8.27 15.65
CA ASP A 361 1.23 -8.66 14.51
C ASP A 361 0.98 -10.19 14.48
N ARG A 362 2.04 -10.99 14.64
CA ARG A 362 1.94 -12.47 14.69
C ARG A 362 1.09 -12.95 15.86
N ALA A 363 1.30 -12.39 17.05
CA ALA A 363 0.53 -12.76 18.23
C ALA A 363 -0.95 -12.41 18.09
N THR A 364 -1.25 -11.19 17.62
CA THR A 364 -2.62 -10.72 17.37
C THR A 364 -3.31 -11.56 16.31
N LEU A 365 -2.63 -11.86 15.19
CA LEU A 365 -3.17 -12.69 14.11
C LEU A 365 -3.48 -14.12 14.59
N ALA A 366 -2.58 -14.73 15.38
CA ALA A 366 -2.81 -16.05 15.93
C ALA A 366 -4.03 -16.09 16.85
N GLN A 367 -4.25 -15.04 17.64
CA GLN A 367 -5.46 -14.92 18.47
C GLN A 367 -6.71 -14.68 17.64
N ALA A 368 -6.66 -13.77 16.65
CA ALA A 368 -7.78 -13.50 15.75
C ALA A 368 -8.21 -14.76 14.98
N ARG A 369 -7.26 -15.56 14.48
CA ARG A 369 -7.55 -16.84 13.82
C ARG A 369 -8.28 -17.82 14.72
N ARG A 370 -7.84 -17.97 15.99
CA ARG A 370 -8.56 -18.82 16.97
C ARG A 370 -10.00 -18.34 17.22
N MET A 371 -10.21 -17.02 17.23
CA MET A 371 -11.56 -16.46 17.35
C MET A 371 -12.41 -16.77 16.11
N VAL A 372 -11.83 -16.63 14.91
CA VAL A 372 -12.50 -16.98 13.64
C VAL A 372 -12.83 -18.47 13.56
N ASP A 373 -11.95 -19.36 14.07
CA ASP A 373 -12.19 -20.81 14.07
C ASP A 373 -13.41 -21.22 14.94
N ALA A 374 -13.79 -20.37 15.92
CA ALA A 374 -14.97 -20.56 16.76
C ALA A 374 -16.27 -19.97 16.15
N ILE A 375 -16.19 -19.28 15.01
CA ILE A 375 -17.32 -18.64 14.34
C ILE A 375 -17.83 -19.53 13.21
N ASP A 376 -19.16 -19.66 13.12
CA ASP A 376 -19.82 -20.26 11.95
C ASP A 376 -19.78 -19.27 10.77
N LEU A 377 -18.84 -19.51 9.86
CA LEU A 377 -18.67 -18.65 8.68
C LEU A 377 -19.78 -18.82 7.64
N ASP A 378 -20.58 -19.89 7.68
CA ASP A 378 -21.71 -20.05 6.77
C ASP A 378 -22.87 -19.09 7.15
N GLN A 379 -22.89 -18.68 8.42
CA GLN A 379 -23.86 -17.71 8.95
C GLN A 379 -23.27 -16.30 9.15
N THR A 380 -21.97 -16.11 8.94
CA THR A 380 -21.29 -14.84 9.25
C THR A 380 -20.67 -14.23 7.99
N TYR A 381 -21.21 -13.11 7.53
CA TYR A 381 -20.80 -12.39 6.34
C TYR A 381 -19.90 -11.18 6.67
N GLY A 382 -19.97 -10.66 7.89
CA GLY A 382 -19.13 -9.58 8.40
C GLY A 382 -18.58 -9.92 9.77
N LEU A 383 -17.27 -9.72 9.96
CA LEU A 383 -16.57 -10.11 11.18
C LEU A 383 -16.24 -8.89 12.04
N VAL A 384 -16.55 -8.96 13.33
CA VAL A 384 -16.04 -8.03 14.33
C VAL A 384 -15.37 -8.84 15.44
N LEU A 385 -14.06 -8.62 15.62
CA LEU A 385 -13.26 -9.30 16.62
C LEU A 385 -12.65 -8.27 17.56
N GLY A 386 -12.66 -8.50 18.85
CA GLY A 386 -12.07 -7.56 19.79
C GLY A 386 -11.45 -8.27 20.99
N ALA A 387 -10.33 -7.72 21.46
CA ALA A 387 -9.70 -8.22 22.68
C ALA A 387 -8.90 -7.13 23.39
N GLU A 388 -8.76 -7.29 24.70
CA GLU A 388 -7.77 -6.57 25.51
C GLU A 388 -6.35 -7.01 25.13
N GLY A 389 -5.39 -6.09 25.25
CA GLY A 389 -3.99 -6.34 24.92
C GLY A 389 -3.64 -6.29 23.42
N TRP A 390 -4.61 -6.07 22.54
CA TRP A 390 -4.31 -5.77 21.14
C TRP A 390 -3.82 -4.32 20.99
N HIS A 391 -2.88 -4.11 20.09
CA HIS A 391 -2.32 -2.79 19.85
C HIS A 391 -3.05 -2.06 18.71
N ALA A 392 -3.62 -0.88 19.00
CA ALA A 392 -4.41 -0.10 18.03
C ALA A 392 -3.64 0.24 16.73
N GLY A 393 -2.31 0.41 16.79
CA GLY A 393 -1.47 0.65 15.61
C GLY A 393 -1.25 -0.58 14.72
N VAL A 394 -1.60 -1.81 15.19
CA VAL A 394 -1.31 -3.08 14.48
C VAL A 394 -2.58 -3.77 13.98
N ILE A 395 -3.71 -3.62 14.66
CA ILE A 395 -4.96 -4.32 14.32
C ILE A 395 -5.40 -4.13 12.86
N GLY A 396 -5.11 -3.00 12.23
CA GLY A 396 -5.45 -2.76 10.83
C GLY A 396 -4.68 -3.65 9.84
N ILE A 397 -3.44 -4.07 10.19
CA ILE A 397 -2.66 -5.03 9.40
C ILE A 397 -3.29 -6.42 9.55
N VAL A 398 -3.63 -6.79 10.79
CA VAL A 398 -4.26 -8.08 11.09
C VAL A 398 -5.65 -8.16 10.45
N ALA A 399 -6.44 -7.08 10.43
CA ALA A 399 -7.73 -7.04 9.76
C ALA A 399 -7.61 -7.38 8.27
N SER A 400 -6.60 -6.84 7.56
CA SER A 400 -6.36 -7.20 6.16
C SER A 400 -6.13 -8.70 5.99
N ARG A 401 -5.34 -9.32 6.88
CA ARG A 401 -5.06 -10.77 6.82
C ARG A 401 -6.29 -11.62 7.15
N VAL A 402 -7.12 -11.18 8.09
CA VAL A 402 -8.40 -11.85 8.39
C VAL A 402 -9.32 -11.81 7.17
N VAL A 403 -9.39 -10.66 6.48
CA VAL A 403 -10.14 -10.55 5.22
C VAL A 403 -9.58 -11.48 4.15
N GLU A 404 -8.27 -11.53 3.97
CA GLU A 404 -7.61 -12.45 3.03
C GLU A 404 -7.86 -13.93 3.35
N ASP A 405 -7.84 -14.29 4.64
CA ASP A 405 -8.04 -15.67 5.09
C ASP A 405 -9.51 -16.11 4.99
N THR A 406 -10.48 -15.18 5.09
CA THR A 406 -11.91 -15.52 5.20
C THR A 406 -12.77 -15.10 4.01
N GLY A 407 -12.29 -14.18 3.17
CA GLY A 407 -13.08 -13.55 2.11
C GLY A 407 -14.20 -12.63 2.63
N ARG A 408 -14.15 -12.17 3.88
CA ARG A 408 -15.20 -11.39 4.55
C ARG A 408 -14.69 -10.03 5.01
N PRO A 409 -15.48 -8.96 4.92
CA PRO A 409 -15.14 -7.70 5.58
C PRO A 409 -14.97 -7.91 7.08
N ALA A 410 -13.93 -7.32 7.67
CA ALA A 410 -13.58 -7.52 9.06
C ALA A 410 -13.20 -6.22 9.76
N VAL A 411 -13.65 -6.05 11.01
CA VAL A 411 -13.24 -4.99 11.93
C VAL A 411 -12.59 -5.62 13.15
N LEU A 412 -11.33 -5.26 13.41
CA LEU A 412 -10.64 -5.67 14.62
C LEU A 412 -10.59 -4.50 15.62
N VAL A 413 -10.86 -4.77 16.88
CA VAL A 413 -11.00 -3.77 17.94
C VAL A 413 -10.01 -4.04 19.06
N ALA A 414 -9.09 -3.12 19.29
CA ALA A 414 -8.23 -3.09 20.48
C ALA A 414 -9.01 -2.45 21.62
N VAL A 415 -9.13 -3.16 22.73
CA VAL A 415 -9.85 -2.70 23.92
C VAL A 415 -8.83 -2.29 24.98
N GLU A 416 -8.96 -1.06 25.50
CA GLU A 416 -8.14 -0.51 26.56
C GLU A 416 -9.02 0.40 27.45
N ASP A 417 -9.01 0.20 28.75
CA ASP A 417 -9.75 0.99 29.74
C ASP A 417 -11.24 1.19 29.41
N GLY A 418 -11.91 0.14 28.90
CA GLY A 418 -13.31 0.17 28.52
C GLY A 418 -13.63 0.86 27.18
N VAL A 419 -12.61 1.37 26.48
CA VAL A 419 -12.73 1.98 25.17
C VAL A 419 -12.21 1.03 24.08
N GLY A 420 -13.00 0.82 23.04
CA GLY A 420 -12.62 0.07 21.86
C GLY A 420 -12.16 1.00 20.73
N LYS A 421 -10.92 0.84 20.26
CA LYS A 421 -10.42 1.45 19.02
C LYS A 421 -10.37 0.40 17.93
N GLY A 422 -11.21 0.51 16.90
CA GLY A 422 -11.34 -0.47 15.83
C GLY A 422 -10.70 -0.01 14.52
N SER A 423 -10.20 -0.98 13.76
CA SER A 423 -9.74 -0.78 12.38
C SER A 423 -10.35 -1.87 11.48
N GLY A 424 -11.10 -1.43 10.46
CA GLY A 424 -11.78 -2.30 9.52
C GLY A 424 -11.09 -2.37 8.16
N ARG A 425 -11.26 -3.51 7.51
CA ARG A 425 -10.88 -3.76 6.12
C ARG A 425 -12.02 -4.44 5.40
N SER A 426 -12.12 -4.18 4.10
CA SER A 426 -13.25 -4.65 3.29
C SER A 426 -12.81 -5.54 2.12
N ILE A 427 -13.81 -6.14 1.48
CA ILE A 427 -13.71 -6.80 0.18
C ILE A 427 -14.25 -5.86 -0.92
N PRO A 428 -13.91 -6.05 -2.20
CA PRO A 428 -14.32 -5.15 -3.28
C PRO A 428 -15.83 -4.90 -3.39
N ALA A 429 -16.64 -5.92 -3.08
CA ALA A 429 -18.09 -5.86 -3.17
C ALA A 429 -18.79 -5.11 -2.01
N PHE A 430 -18.03 -4.71 -0.96
CA PHE A 430 -18.62 -4.15 0.25
C PHE A 430 -18.07 -2.77 0.58
N ASP A 431 -18.95 -1.78 0.73
CA ASP A 431 -18.59 -0.44 1.19
C ASP A 431 -18.58 -0.41 2.72
N LEU A 432 -17.36 -0.33 3.28
CA LEU A 432 -17.16 -0.38 4.73
C LEU A 432 -17.68 0.90 5.42
N HIS A 433 -17.44 2.08 4.81
CA HIS A 433 -17.88 3.35 5.39
C HIS A 433 -19.40 3.41 5.48
N ASP A 434 -20.10 3.06 4.40
CA ASP A 434 -21.54 3.03 4.35
C ASP A 434 -22.13 1.97 5.30
N ALA A 435 -21.47 0.82 5.45
CA ALA A 435 -21.88 -0.20 6.42
C ALA A 435 -21.74 0.27 7.87
N LEU A 436 -20.65 0.98 8.19
CA LEU A 436 -20.49 1.57 9.53
C LEU A 436 -21.50 2.68 9.80
N SER A 437 -21.83 3.50 8.80
CA SER A 437 -22.91 4.50 8.92
C SER A 437 -24.26 3.84 9.26
N ALA A 438 -24.58 2.70 8.62
CA ALA A 438 -25.78 1.94 8.92
C ALA A 438 -25.77 1.34 10.35
N CYS A 439 -24.60 0.93 10.84
CA CYS A 439 -24.43 0.47 12.21
C CYS A 439 -24.59 1.62 13.21
N ASP A 440 -24.10 2.83 12.88
CA ASP A 440 -24.16 3.99 13.77
C ASP A 440 -25.56 4.58 13.94
N ALA A 441 -26.49 4.26 13.04
CA ALA A 441 -27.91 4.57 13.24
C ALA A 441 -28.48 3.99 14.55
N ARG A 442 -27.78 3.04 15.17
CA ARG A 442 -28.08 2.47 16.50
C ARG A 442 -27.32 3.15 17.64
N GLY A 443 -26.55 4.22 17.39
CA GLY A 443 -25.74 4.92 18.38
C GLY A 443 -24.59 4.05 18.96
N LEU A 444 -23.97 3.23 18.13
CA LEU A 444 -22.95 2.29 18.57
C LEU A 444 -21.58 2.94 18.76
N PHE A 445 -21.28 3.99 17.97
CA PHE A 445 -19.95 4.59 17.96
C PHE A 445 -19.92 5.94 18.69
N GLN A 446 -18.77 6.24 19.28
CA GLN A 446 -18.42 7.58 19.71
C GLN A 446 -17.89 8.39 18.52
N ARG A 447 -17.17 7.69 17.62
CA ARG A 447 -16.60 8.25 16.38
C ARG A 447 -16.36 7.13 15.38
N PHE A 448 -16.61 7.41 14.10
CA PHE A 448 -16.17 6.54 13.00
C PHE A 448 -15.78 7.39 11.80
N GLY A 449 -15.01 6.81 10.87
CA GLY A 449 -14.61 7.47 9.62
C GLY A 449 -13.73 6.57 8.78
N GLY A 450 -13.53 6.95 7.53
CA GLY A 450 -12.73 6.20 6.56
C GLY A 450 -13.37 6.18 5.18
N HIS A 451 -13.03 5.15 4.41
CA HIS A 451 -13.43 4.99 3.02
C HIS A 451 -14.00 3.60 2.76
N LYS A 452 -14.42 3.34 1.52
CA LYS A 452 -14.97 2.05 1.09
C LYS A 452 -14.14 0.84 1.53
N ALA A 453 -12.81 0.89 1.41
CA ALA A 453 -11.93 -0.27 1.65
C ALA A 453 -11.40 -0.37 3.08
N ALA A 454 -11.30 0.74 3.81
CA ALA A 454 -10.72 0.80 5.15
C ALA A 454 -11.37 1.91 5.96
N ALA A 455 -11.67 1.61 7.24
CA ALA A 455 -12.28 2.57 8.14
C ALA A 455 -11.85 2.33 9.59
N GLY A 456 -11.99 3.36 10.42
CA GLY A 456 -11.75 3.32 11.86
C GLY A 456 -13.02 3.57 12.65
N VAL A 457 -13.11 2.99 13.84
CA VAL A 457 -14.21 3.22 14.77
C VAL A 457 -13.67 3.43 16.18
N THR A 458 -14.41 4.20 16.99
CA THR A 458 -14.22 4.28 18.46
C THR A 458 -15.56 4.01 19.12
N LEU A 459 -15.60 3.10 20.07
CA LEU A 459 -16.83 2.69 20.74
C LEU A 459 -16.55 2.33 22.21
N ASP A 460 -17.60 2.30 23.01
CA ASP A 460 -17.57 1.68 24.34
C ASP A 460 -17.39 0.16 24.17
N ALA A 461 -16.44 -0.45 24.85
CA ALA A 461 -16.17 -1.88 24.76
C ALA A 461 -17.40 -2.75 25.11
N ALA A 462 -18.31 -2.25 25.96
CA ALA A 462 -19.55 -2.92 26.26
C ALA A 462 -20.51 -3.05 25.06
N LYS A 463 -20.36 -2.19 24.05
CA LYS A 463 -21.17 -2.23 22.82
C LYS A 463 -20.61 -3.17 21.74
N LEU A 464 -19.45 -3.78 21.97
CA LEU A 464 -18.80 -4.66 20.99
C LEU A 464 -19.70 -5.80 20.49
N PRO A 465 -20.50 -6.48 21.35
CA PRO A 465 -21.43 -7.51 20.90
C PRO A 465 -22.52 -7.00 19.96
N ALA A 466 -23.13 -5.89 20.35
CA ALA A 466 -24.18 -5.25 19.55
C ALA A 466 -23.64 -4.76 18.21
N PHE A 467 -22.39 -4.29 18.19
CA PHE A 467 -21.71 -3.94 16.95
C PHE A 467 -21.45 -5.17 16.06
N ALA A 468 -20.98 -6.29 16.62
CA ALA A 468 -20.77 -7.51 15.86
C ALA A 468 -22.04 -8.04 15.21
N GLU A 469 -23.15 -8.04 15.94
CA GLU A 469 -24.48 -8.42 15.42
C GLU A 469 -24.95 -7.48 14.31
N ALA A 470 -24.88 -6.15 14.54
CA ALA A 470 -25.31 -5.15 13.56
C ALA A 470 -24.47 -5.23 12.28
N PHE A 471 -23.15 -5.34 12.39
CA PHE A 471 -22.25 -5.40 11.26
C PHE A 471 -22.48 -6.66 10.41
N ASN A 472 -22.66 -7.83 11.05
CA ASN A 472 -23.01 -9.05 10.35
C ASN A 472 -24.38 -8.95 9.67
N ALA A 473 -25.39 -8.37 10.31
CA ALA A 473 -26.70 -8.17 9.71
C ALA A 473 -26.63 -7.27 8.46
N VAL A 474 -25.89 -6.18 8.52
CA VAL A 474 -25.64 -5.28 7.37
C VAL A 474 -24.89 -6.02 6.25
N ALA A 475 -23.88 -6.80 6.59
CA ALA A 475 -23.12 -7.56 5.61
C ALA A 475 -23.98 -8.62 4.91
N ARG A 476 -24.79 -9.37 5.65
CA ARG A 476 -25.74 -10.36 5.09
C ARG A 476 -26.80 -9.74 4.19
N ALA A 477 -27.22 -8.52 4.48
CA ALA A 477 -28.22 -7.83 3.65
C ALA A 477 -27.64 -7.32 2.31
N ARG A 478 -26.33 -7.17 2.21
CA ARG A 478 -25.64 -6.54 1.07
C ARG A 478 -24.79 -7.48 0.24
N LEU A 479 -24.35 -8.60 0.81
CA LEU A 479 -23.45 -9.56 0.16
C LEU A 479 -24.17 -10.86 -0.15
N THR A 480 -23.78 -11.45 -1.27
CA THR A 480 -24.12 -12.82 -1.65
C THR A 480 -22.95 -13.76 -1.36
N GLU A 481 -23.15 -15.07 -1.36
CA GLU A 481 -22.07 -16.06 -1.23
C GLU A 481 -21.01 -15.90 -2.34
N ALA A 482 -21.43 -15.50 -3.53
CA ALA A 482 -20.51 -15.27 -4.65
C ALA A 482 -19.55 -14.09 -4.41
N ASP A 483 -19.98 -13.08 -3.66
CA ASP A 483 -19.14 -11.92 -3.29
C ASP A 483 -18.07 -12.26 -2.26
N LEU A 484 -18.26 -13.35 -1.51
CA LEU A 484 -17.31 -13.84 -0.49
C LEU A 484 -16.20 -14.74 -1.08
N VAL A 485 -16.33 -15.12 -2.35
CA VAL A 485 -15.30 -15.91 -3.06
C VAL A 485 -14.28 -14.95 -3.65
N PRO A 486 -13.00 -15.04 -3.25
CA PRO A 486 -11.95 -14.21 -3.83
C PRO A 486 -11.86 -14.37 -5.35
N GLU A 487 -11.55 -13.31 -6.06
CA GLU A 487 -11.28 -13.36 -7.49
C GLU A 487 -9.78 -13.39 -7.77
N LEU A 488 -9.36 -14.29 -8.65
CA LEU A 488 -8.03 -14.31 -9.25
C LEU A 488 -8.14 -13.85 -10.70
N ARG A 489 -7.76 -12.59 -10.94
CA ARG A 489 -7.73 -12.05 -12.29
C ARG A 489 -6.54 -12.60 -13.06
N VAL A 490 -6.82 -13.27 -14.13
CA VAL A 490 -5.85 -13.77 -15.12
C VAL A 490 -5.81 -12.80 -16.30
N ASP A 491 -4.61 -12.33 -16.64
CA ASP A 491 -4.45 -11.40 -17.76
C ASP A 491 -4.55 -12.11 -19.11
N LEU A 492 -3.86 -13.26 -19.24
CA LEU A 492 -3.82 -14.02 -20.50
C LEU A 492 -3.67 -15.50 -20.24
N GLU A 493 -4.22 -16.31 -21.15
CA GLU A 493 -3.87 -17.72 -21.29
C GLU A 493 -2.66 -17.84 -22.23
N VAL A 494 -1.66 -18.61 -21.84
CA VAL A 494 -0.42 -18.83 -22.59
C VAL A 494 -0.08 -20.31 -22.65
N ASP A 495 0.58 -20.71 -23.71
CA ASP A 495 1.21 -22.01 -23.76
C ASP A 495 2.44 -22.02 -22.85
N ILE A 496 2.54 -23.02 -21.98
CA ILE A 496 3.66 -23.15 -21.06
C ILE A 496 5.01 -23.26 -21.79
N GLU A 497 5.02 -23.81 -23.01
CA GLU A 497 6.21 -23.89 -23.84
C GLU A 497 6.73 -22.52 -24.30
N GLY A 498 5.85 -21.53 -24.38
CA GLY A 498 6.20 -20.14 -24.69
C GLY A 498 6.81 -19.39 -23.52
N VAL A 499 6.81 -19.94 -22.30
CA VAL A 499 7.37 -19.29 -21.09
C VAL A 499 8.88 -19.54 -21.06
N THR A 500 9.62 -18.68 -21.74
CA THR A 500 11.07 -18.73 -21.92
C THR A 500 11.78 -17.58 -21.22
N ASP A 501 13.14 -17.66 -21.13
CA ASP A 501 13.96 -16.55 -20.65
C ASP A 501 13.76 -15.27 -21.48
N ALA A 502 13.59 -15.38 -22.79
CA ALA A 502 13.31 -14.26 -23.68
C ALA A 502 11.95 -13.63 -23.40
N PHE A 503 10.93 -14.44 -23.10
CA PHE A 503 9.61 -13.96 -22.70
C PHE A 503 9.70 -13.18 -21.38
N GLU A 504 10.35 -13.76 -20.35
CA GLU A 504 10.55 -13.10 -19.05
C GLU A 504 11.32 -11.77 -19.20
N ALA A 505 12.40 -11.76 -19.97
CA ALA A 505 13.18 -10.53 -20.24
C ALA A 505 12.31 -9.43 -20.87
N THR A 506 11.35 -9.80 -21.74
CA THR A 506 10.40 -8.85 -22.32
C THR A 506 9.41 -8.33 -21.27
N LEU A 507 8.95 -9.18 -20.35
CA LEU A 507 8.04 -8.75 -19.26
C LEU A 507 8.66 -7.73 -18.33
N ARG A 508 9.99 -7.70 -18.13
CA ARG A 508 10.68 -6.68 -17.32
C ARG A 508 10.47 -5.26 -17.82
N HIS A 509 10.17 -5.06 -19.11
CA HIS A 509 9.83 -3.73 -19.63
C HIS A 509 8.50 -3.19 -19.10
N LEU A 510 7.66 -4.06 -18.53
CA LEU A 510 6.41 -3.67 -17.88
C LEU A 510 6.62 -3.15 -16.45
N GLU A 511 7.80 -3.34 -15.84
CA GLU A 511 8.13 -2.83 -14.51
C GLU A 511 8.24 -1.29 -14.47
N PRO A 512 8.04 -0.67 -13.29
CA PRO A 512 7.74 -1.27 -11.99
C PRO A 512 6.29 -1.74 -11.87
N HIS A 513 6.09 -2.87 -11.16
CA HIS A 513 4.77 -3.41 -10.85
C HIS A 513 4.27 -2.93 -9.48
N GLY A 514 2.98 -2.62 -9.39
CA GLY A 514 2.30 -2.17 -8.18
C GLY A 514 0.82 -1.89 -8.45
N LEU A 515 0.18 -1.06 -7.62
CA LEU A 515 -1.21 -0.67 -7.88
C LEU A 515 -1.32 0.00 -9.27
N GLY A 516 -2.37 -0.28 -9.99
CA GLY A 516 -2.58 0.23 -11.36
C GLY A 516 -1.73 -0.44 -12.45
N ASN A 517 -0.65 -1.16 -12.09
CA ASN A 517 0.18 -1.95 -12.98
C ASN A 517 0.64 -3.25 -12.29
N ALA A 518 -0.30 -4.13 -11.97
CA ALA A 518 0.00 -5.40 -11.32
C ALA A 518 0.95 -6.27 -12.18
N ALA A 519 1.79 -7.08 -11.53
CA ALA A 519 2.56 -8.11 -12.24
C ALA A 519 1.60 -9.05 -12.98
N PRO A 520 1.85 -9.36 -14.27
CA PRO A 520 0.95 -10.18 -15.07
C PRO A 520 0.72 -11.55 -14.47
N VAL A 521 -0.53 -11.99 -14.45
CA VAL A 521 -0.93 -13.36 -14.10
C VAL A 521 -1.33 -14.08 -15.38
N PHE A 522 -0.65 -15.17 -15.68
CA PHE A 522 -0.89 -16.02 -16.82
C PHE A 522 -1.61 -17.30 -16.40
N ALA A 523 -2.41 -17.87 -17.28
CA ALA A 523 -2.92 -19.22 -17.12
C ALA A 523 -2.28 -20.15 -18.13
N ALA A 524 -1.91 -21.37 -17.71
CA ALA A 524 -1.57 -22.47 -18.58
C ALA A 524 -2.52 -23.63 -18.33
N ARG A 525 -3.06 -24.17 -19.43
CA ARG A 525 -3.99 -25.31 -19.40
C ARG A 525 -3.25 -26.61 -19.47
N ARG A 526 -3.75 -27.63 -18.74
CA ARG A 526 -3.25 -28.99 -18.80
C ARG A 526 -1.73 -29.09 -18.71
N ALA A 527 -1.14 -28.18 -17.93
CA ALA A 527 0.29 -28.19 -17.68
C ALA A 527 0.67 -29.48 -16.95
N ARG A 528 1.69 -30.18 -17.46
CA ARG A 528 2.08 -31.47 -16.90
C ARG A 528 3.15 -31.32 -15.84
N LEU A 529 2.88 -31.79 -14.63
CA LEU A 529 3.87 -31.79 -13.55
C LEU A 529 5.01 -32.79 -13.86
N ALA A 530 6.21 -32.43 -13.39
CA ALA A 530 7.41 -33.23 -13.60
C ALA A 530 8.16 -33.46 -12.31
N GLY A 531 8.33 -34.72 -11.95
CA GLY A 531 8.98 -35.10 -10.71
C GLY A 531 8.14 -34.82 -9.44
N PRO A 532 8.73 -34.98 -8.25
CA PRO A 532 7.99 -34.91 -7.00
C PRO A 532 7.59 -33.49 -6.65
N VAL A 533 6.34 -33.32 -6.23
CA VAL A 533 5.88 -32.10 -5.56
C VAL A 533 6.30 -32.14 -4.09
N ARG A 534 7.03 -31.13 -3.63
CA ARG A 534 7.58 -31.07 -2.26
C ARG A 534 6.96 -29.91 -1.49
N ARG A 535 6.62 -30.19 -0.23
CA ARG A 535 6.22 -29.14 0.69
C ARG A 535 7.44 -28.30 1.10
N ILE A 536 7.28 -26.98 1.16
CA ILE A 536 8.29 -26.02 1.60
C ILE A 536 7.67 -25.06 2.60
N GLY A 537 8.40 -24.70 3.64
CA GLY A 537 7.86 -23.91 4.72
C GLY A 537 6.61 -24.54 5.35
N GLY A 538 5.70 -23.74 5.88
CA GLY A 538 4.47 -24.21 6.52
C GLY A 538 3.38 -24.64 5.52
N ASP A 539 3.17 -23.80 4.47
CA ASP A 539 2.03 -23.89 3.56
C ASP A 539 2.40 -23.82 2.06
N GLY A 540 3.70 -23.85 1.74
CA GLY A 540 4.20 -23.74 0.38
C GLY A 540 4.43 -25.10 -0.30
N LEU A 541 4.41 -25.09 -1.64
CA LEU A 541 4.77 -26.19 -2.51
C LEU A 541 5.89 -25.78 -3.47
N ARG A 542 6.80 -26.69 -3.76
CA ARG A 542 7.79 -26.60 -4.84
C ARG A 542 7.67 -27.81 -5.75
N PHE A 543 7.65 -27.54 -7.05
CA PHE A 543 7.52 -28.57 -8.08
C PHE A 543 8.15 -28.08 -9.40
N ALA A 544 8.11 -28.89 -10.42
CA ALA A 544 8.50 -28.53 -11.78
C ALA A 544 7.34 -28.79 -12.75
N VAL A 545 7.32 -28.05 -13.84
CA VAL A 545 6.33 -28.17 -14.93
C VAL A 545 7.08 -28.46 -16.23
N ARG A 546 6.61 -29.38 -17.04
CA ARG A 546 7.18 -29.66 -18.37
C ARG A 546 6.96 -28.45 -19.28
N ALA A 547 8.01 -28.02 -19.98
CA ALA A 547 7.98 -26.96 -20.96
C ALA A 547 9.00 -27.24 -22.05
N GLY A 548 8.60 -27.41 -23.31
CA GLY A 548 9.44 -27.47 -24.50
C GLY A 548 10.60 -28.47 -24.42
N GLY A 549 10.48 -29.65 -24.00
CA GLY A 549 11.57 -30.64 -23.88
C GLY A 549 12.45 -30.48 -22.61
N GLY A 550 12.16 -29.50 -21.77
CA GLY A 550 12.79 -29.24 -20.48
C GLY A 550 11.78 -29.06 -19.34
N TYR A 551 12.18 -28.35 -18.31
CA TYR A 551 11.38 -28.10 -17.12
C TYR A 551 11.54 -26.66 -16.65
N VAL A 552 10.44 -26.05 -16.18
CA VAL A 552 10.45 -24.79 -15.46
C VAL A 552 10.12 -25.04 -13.99
N GLY A 553 10.94 -24.52 -13.08
CA GLY A 553 10.68 -24.59 -11.65
C GLY A 553 9.44 -23.79 -11.25
N ALA A 554 8.69 -24.27 -10.28
CA ALA A 554 7.49 -23.62 -9.78
C ALA A 554 7.47 -23.60 -8.25
N VAL A 555 7.01 -22.47 -7.69
CA VAL A 555 6.71 -22.33 -6.26
C VAL A 555 5.31 -21.79 -6.07
N ALA A 556 4.60 -22.33 -5.08
CA ALA A 556 3.26 -21.91 -4.69
C ALA A 556 3.22 -21.74 -3.19
N TRP A 557 2.63 -20.65 -2.69
CA TRP A 557 2.41 -20.40 -1.27
C TRP A 557 0.92 -20.43 -0.95
N GLY A 558 0.56 -21.00 0.20
CA GLY A 558 -0.84 -21.15 0.61
C GLY A 558 -1.59 -22.28 -0.13
N LEU A 559 -0.87 -23.15 -0.83
CA LEU A 559 -1.46 -24.26 -1.61
C LEU A 559 -1.06 -25.66 -1.11
N ALA A 560 -0.57 -25.78 0.13
CA ALA A 560 -0.13 -27.07 0.66
C ALA A 560 -1.25 -28.12 0.75
N ASP A 561 -2.51 -27.71 0.83
CA ASP A 561 -3.71 -28.55 0.77
C ASP A 561 -3.89 -29.23 -0.60
N ARG A 562 -3.31 -28.68 -1.67
CA ARG A 562 -3.36 -29.23 -3.04
C ARG A 562 -2.42 -30.43 -3.23
N LEU A 563 -1.50 -30.67 -2.29
CA LEU A 563 -0.51 -31.76 -2.40
C LEU A 563 -1.16 -33.15 -2.59
N ALA A 564 -2.37 -33.35 -2.08
CA ALA A 564 -3.07 -34.62 -2.17
C ALA A 564 -3.28 -35.12 -3.61
N TRP A 565 -3.49 -34.21 -4.57
CA TRP A 565 -3.72 -34.54 -5.98
C TRP A 565 -2.61 -34.06 -6.93
N MET A 566 -1.74 -33.14 -6.49
CA MET A 566 -0.56 -32.72 -7.25
C MET A 566 0.57 -33.75 -7.14
N ARG A 567 0.76 -34.57 -8.16
CA ARG A 567 1.78 -35.62 -8.22
C ARG A 567 2.49 -35.63 -9.57
N ASP A 568 3.61 -36.34 -9.64
CA ASP A 568 4.35 -36.51 -10.90
C ASP A 568 3.44 -37.02 -12.04
N GLY A 569 3.56 -36.40 -13.20
CA GLY A 569 2.76 -36.66 -14.37
C GLY A 569 1.32 -36.15 -14.34
N ALA A 570 0.84 -35.57 -13.24
CA ALA A 570 -0.50 -35.01 -13.18
C ALA A 570 -0.64 -33.81 -14.13
N GLU A 571 -1.80 -33.73 -14.79
CA GLU A 571 -2.19 -32.57 -15.58
C GLU A 571 -2.98 -31.58 -14.69
N VAL A 572 -2.60 -30.32 -14.73
CA VAL A 572 -3.17 -29.26 -13.91
C VAL A 572 -3.38 -27.99 -14.73
N ASP A 573 -4.41 -27.20 -14.38
CA ASP A 573 -4.50 -25.83 -14.84
C ASP A 573 -3.82 -24.94 -13.80
N LEU A 574 -2.88 -24.09 -14.23
CA LEU A 574 -2.07 -23.23 -13.39
C LEU A 574 -2.36 -21.76 -13.67
N ALA A 575 -2.53 -20.97 -12.62
CA ALA A 575 -2.42 -19.51 -12.70
C ALA A 575 -1.11 -19.08 -12.04
N PHE A 576 -0.27 -18.33 -12.76
CA PHE A 576 1.09 -18.03 -12.31
C PHE A 576 1.62 -16.68 -12.80
N ARG A 577 2.65 -16.19 -12.14
CA ARG A 577 3.53 -15.11 -12.59
C ARG A 577 4.87 -15.69 -12.99
N VAL A 578 5.54 -15.03 -13.92
CA VAL A 578 6.89 -15.40 -14.36
C VAL A 578 7.89 -14.53 -13.63
N GLU A 579 8.86 -15.14 -12.97
CA GLU A 579 9.89 -14.43 -12.19
C GLU A 579 11.24 -15.16 -12.25
N ARG A 580 12.29 -14.57 -11.68
CA ARG A 580 13.60 -15.21 -11.49
C ARG A 580 13.76 -15.75 -10.07
N ASP A 581 14.25 -16.97 -9.94
CA ASP A 581 14.65 -17.52 -8.63
C ASP A 581 15.98 -16.94 -8.19
N SER A 582 15.92 -15.80 -7.47
CA SER A 582 17.11 -15.15 -6.89
C SER A 582 17.56 -15.79 -5.56
N TYR A 583 16.79 -16.71 -4.99
CA TYR A 583 17.07 -17.28 -3.66
C TYR A 583 18.26 -18.23 -3.65
N ARG A 584 18.47 -18.96 -4.75
CA ARG A 584 19.57 -19.94 -4.88
C ARG A 584 20.77 -19.43 -5.68
N GLY A 585 20.78 -18.15 -6.04
CA GLY A 585 21.86 -17.57 -6.87
C GLY A 585 21.90 -18.07 -8.31
N ALA A 586 20.91 -18.85 -8.74
CA ALA A 586 20.89 -19.48 -10.06
C ALA A 586 20.27 -18.58 -11.14
N ASP A 587 19.65 -17.46 -10.78
CA ASP A 587 18.91 -16.58 -11.70
C ASP A 587 18.02 -17.35 -12.72
N ALA A 588 17.50 -18.50 -12.29
CA ALA A 588 16.73 -19.39 -13.14
C ALA A 588 15.29 -18.90 -13.29
N LEU A 589 14.70 -19.16 -14.46
CA LEU A 589 13.29 -18.92 -14.72
C LEU A 589 12.42 -19.72 -13.73
N GLN A 590 11.43 -19.09 -13.11
CA GLN A 590 10.55 -19.71 -12.13
C GLN A 590 9.10 -19.24 -12.32
N LEU A 591 8.15 -20.16 -12.11
CA LEU A 591 6.73 -19.83 -12.00
C LEU A 591 6.38 -19.60 -10.54
N ARG A 592 5.89 -18.40 -10.22
CA ARG A 592 5.24 -18.14 -8.95
C ARG A 592 3.74 -18.42 -9.09
N VAL A 593 3.33 -19.60 -8.68
CA VAL A 593 1.97 -20.07 -8.84
C VAL A 593 1.05 -19.39 -7.83
N ALA A 594 0.01 -18.73 -8.33
CA ALA A 594 -1.02 -18.07 -7.56
C ALA A 594 -2.16 -19.02 -7.20
N ASP A 595 -2.51 -19.93 -8.12
CA ASP A 595 -3.48 -21.01 -7.88
C ASP A 595 -3.23 -22.20 -8.83
N ALA A 596 -3.67 -23.37 -8.42
CA ALA A 596 -3.61 -24.61 -9.19
C ALA A 596 -4.90 -25.38 -8.98
N VAL A 597 -5.47 -25.89 -10.07
CA VAL A 597 -6.68 -26.71 -10.04
C VAL A 597 -6.50 -27.96 -10.95
N PRO A 598 -7.26 -29.04 -10.76
CA PRO A 598 -7.24 -30.17 -11.68
C PRO A 598 -7.54 -29.72 -13.11
N ALA A 599 -6.89 -30.37 -14.09
CA ALA A 599 -7.04 -29.99 -15.49
C ALA A 599 -8.49 -29.98 -15.94
N GLY A 600 -8.88 -28.92 -16.63
CA GLY A 600 -10.24 -28.71 -17.17
C GLY A 600 -11.28 -28.21 -16.17
N THR A 601 -10.90 -27.91 -14.92
CA THR A 601 -11.84 -27.37 -13.92
C THR A 601 -11.82 -25.84 -13.85
N ALA A 602 -10.75 -25.19 -14.29
CA ALA A 602 -10.72 -23.73 -14.37
C ALA A 602 -11.64 -23.22 -15.51
N PRO A 603 -12.34 -22.06 -15.32
CA PRO A 603 -13.16 -21.46 -16.39
C PRO A 603 -12.30 -21.12 -17.62
N ALA A 604 -12.86 -21.28 -18.82
CA ALA A 604 -12.16 -20.93 -20.05
C ALA A 604 -11.92 -19.41 -20.13
N GLY A 605 -10.72 -19.02 -20.55
CA GLY A 605 -10.42 -17.64 -20.92
C GLY A 605 -11.04 -17.27 -22.26
N PRO A 606 -11.18 -15.97 -22.59
CA PRO A 606 -11.57 -15.53 -23.92
C PRO A 606 -10.50 -15.95 -24.93
N ARG A 607 -10.93 -16.60 -26.03
CA ARG A 607 -10.07 -17.02 -27.14
C ARG A 607 -9.61 -15.85 -27.99
#